data_6e95b1c25272dce4c78dac4e5e10243d
#
_entry.id   6e95b1c25272dce4c78dac4e5e10243d
#
_cell.length_a   1.000
_cell.length_b   1.000
_cell.length_c   1.000
_cell.angle_alpha   90.00
_cell.angle_beta   90.00
_cell.angle_gamma   90.00
#
_symmetry.space_group_name_H-M   'P 1'
#
loop_
_entity.id
_entity.type
_entity.pdbx_description
1 polymer ?
#
loop_
_entity_poly.entity_id
_entity_poly.type
_entity_poly.pdbx_seq_one_letter_code
_entity_poly.pdbx_strand_id
1 'polypeptide(L)'
;MSVMMKLTESQIQDLYAFTRKHYVEHYDLQTELVDHLANDIETMWQDQPKLSFEDARDRAFKKFGIFGFMEAIEERQKAMNKRYMRYFWNELKQWFRVPQILTTLSLFCVYYLAFSSSYVGVFAVVFYVLISIWCICKSIELNRQFRKRKEASSKKWLLEEMIFKQAGGISFLFLSQVYNVFNVTEEFATNNYAVFGLTLVFTALTIFNYISFQLIPDKAEELLNETYPEFSL
;
A
#
# COMPACT_ATOMS: atom_id res chain seq x y z
N MET A 1 3.51 -49.29 1.21
CA MET A 1 2.88 -47.98 1.49
C MET A 1 3.85 -47.20 2.36
N SER A 2 4.57 -46.25 1.79
CA SER A 2 5.45 -45.35 2.58
C SER A 2 4.52 -44.44 3.37
N VAL A 3 4.62 -44.48 4.69
CA VAL A 3 3.93 -43.55 5.58
C VAL A 3 4.53 -42.20 5.29
N MET A 4 3.75 -41.30 4.65
CA MET A 4 4.18 -39.90 4.48
C MET A 4 4.39 -39.31 5.87
N MET A 5 5.65 -39.02 6.23
CA MET A 5 5.92 -38.22 7.41
C MET A 5 5.41 -36.82 7.15
N LYS A 6 4.52 -36.36 8.04
CA LYS A 6 4.02 -34.96 8.03
C LYS A 6 4.58 -34.21 9.23
N LEU A 7 4.73 -32.91 9.06
CA LEU A 7 5.08 -32.04 10.15
C LEU A 7 4.01 -32.06 11.26
N THR A 8 4.46 -32.01 12.48
CA THR A 8 3.59 -31.83 13.66
C THR A 8 3.21 -30.35 13.80
N GLU A 9 2.12 -30.07 14.51
CA GLU A 9 1.71 -28.70 14.82
C GLU A 9 2.81 -27.88 15.51
N SER A 10 3.55 -28.51 16.42
CA SER A 10 4.72 -27.87 17.09
C SER A 10 5.79 -27.46 16.09
N GLN A 11 6.11 -28.33 15.13
CA GLN A 11 7.09 -28.02 14.08
C GLN A 11 6.63 -26.91 13.16
N ILE A 12 5.34 -26.85 12.84
CA ILE A 12 4.76 -25.73 12.08
C ILE A 12 4.91 -24.41 12.85
N GLN A 13 4.64 -24.40 14.15
CA GLN A 13 4.84 -23.23 15.00
C GLN A 13 6.32 -22.82 15.07
N ASP A 14 7.25 -23.77 15.08
CA ASP A 14 8.68 -23.51 14.99
C ASP A 14 9.07 -22.87 13.66
N LEU A 15 8.43 -23.28 12.53
CA LEU A 15 8.66 -22.62 11.24
C LEU A 15 8.14 -21.16 11.23
N TYR A 16 7.00 -20.87 11.85
CA TYR A 16 6.54 -19.48 12.03
C TYR A 16 7.51 -18.67 12.89
N ALA A 17 8.04 -19.25 13.97
CA ALA A 17 9.07 -18.60 14.78
C ALA A 17 10.36 -18.38 14.00
N PHE A 18 10.75 -19.33 13.17
CA PHE A 18 11.92 -19.24 12.29
C PHE A 18 11.78 -18.13 11.25
N THR A 19 10.65 -18.01 10.57
CA THR A 19 10.41 -16.93 9.59
C THR A 19 10.45 -15.55 10.27
N ARG A 20 9.84 -15.40 11.46
CA ARG A 20 9.92 -14.15 12.25
C ARG A 20 11.36 -13.79 12.65
N LYS A 21 12.16 -14.78 13.04
CA LYS A 21 13.60 -14.59 13.36
C LYS A 21 14.40 -14.09 12.15
N HIS A 22 13.94 -14.41 10.93
CA HIS A 22 14.52 -13.96 9.68
C HIS A 22 13.81 -12.71 9.11
N TYR A 23 13.24 -11.88 9.98
CA TYR A 23 12.65 -10.56 9.67
C TYR A 23 11.41 -10.61 8.75
N VAL A 24 10.72 -11.73 8.65
CA VAL A 24 9.44 -11.80 7.97
C VAL A 24 8.35 -11.35 8.94
N GLU A 25 7.89 -10.10 8.79
CA GLU A 25 6.95 -9.50 9.74
C GLU A 25 5.47 -9.76 9.40
N HIS A 26 5.13 -9.92 8.11
CA HIS A 26 3.76 -10.04 7.65
C HIS A 26 3.28 -11.48 7.70
N TYR A 27 2.07 -11.68 8.26
CA TYR A 27 1.48 -13.00 8.48
C TYR A 27 1.24 -13.76 7.16
N ASP A 28 0.73 -13.08 6.14
CA ASP A 28 0.50 -13.67 4.81
C ASP A 28 1.81 -14.16 4.17
N LEU A 29 2.91 -13.43 4.36
CA LEU A 29 4.24 -13.86 3.93
C LEU A 29 4.76 -15.04 4.78
N GLN A 30 4.58 -14.97 6.09
CA GLN A 30 4.98 -16.08 6.98
C GLN A 30 4.27 -17.36 6.58
N THR A 31 2.96 -17.32 6.34
CA THR A 31 2.17 -18.48 5.95
C THR A 31 2.67 -19.09 4.65
N GLU A 32 2.89 -18.27 3.62
CA GLU A 32 3.41 -18.72 2.32
C GLU A 32 4.79 -19.39 2.46
N LEU A 33 5.70 -18.77 3.22
CA LEU A 33 7.04 -19.32 3.43
C LEU A 33 7.05 -20.57 4.30
N VAL A 34 6.18 -20.64 5.31
CA VAL A 34 6.00 -21.84 6.13
C VAL A 34 5.49 -23.00 5.27
N ASP A 35 4.52 -22.76 4.39
CA ASP A 35 4.03 -23.78 3.47
C ASP A 35 5.13 -24.30 2.53
N HIS A 36 5.95 -23.39 1.99
CA HIS A 36 7.09 -23.78 1.15
C HIS A 36 8.13 -24.60 1.93
N LEU A 37 8.51 -24.16 3.12
CA LEU A 37 9.45 -24.89 3.97
C LEU A 37 8.89 -26.26 4.38
N ALA A 38 7.62 -26.31 4.75
CA ALA A 38 6.94 -27.53 5.13
C ALA A 38 6.96 -28.57 4.00
N ASN A 39 6.57 -28.16 2.79
CA ASN A 39 6.58 -29.03 1.61
C ASN A 39 7.99 -29.54 1.28
N ASP A 40 8.99 -28.69 1.38
CA ASP A 40 10.39 -29.06 1.14
C ASP A 40 10.91 -30.05 2.20
N ILE A 41 10.59 -29.85 3.47
CA ILE A 41 10.97 -30.74 4.58
C ILE A 41 10.29 -32.10 4.40
N GLU A 42 9.00 -32.14 4.15
CA GLU A 42 8.24 -33.39 3.95
C GLU A 42 8.76 -34.18 2.74
N THR A 43 9.15 -33.46 1.67
CA THR A 43 9.80 -34.09 0.50
C THR A 43 11.16 -34.69 0.86
N MET A 44 11.99 -33.95 1.61
CA MET A 44 13.31 -34.48 2.05
C MET A 44 13.15 -35.71 2.95
N TRP A 45 12.13 -35.79 3.79
CA TRP A 45 11.89 -36.94 4.65
C TRP A 45 11.42 -38.20 3.87
N GLN A 46 10.83 -38.05 2.68
CA GLN A 46 10.53 -39.20 1.82
C GLN A 46 11.82 -39.89 1.34
N ASP A 47 12.84 -39.09 1.01
CA ASP A 47 14.16 -39.59 0.53
C ASP A 47 15.09 -39.97 1.70
N GLN A 48 15.02 -39.25 2.81
CA GLN A 48 15.89 -39.38 3.99
C GLN A 48 15.07 -39.40 5.29
N PRO A 49 14.40 -40.50 5.64
CA PRO A 49 13.48 -40.58 6.79
C PRO A 49 14.16 -40.35 8.16
N LYS A 50 15.49 -40.46 8.24
CA LYS A 50 16.27 -40.28 9.47
C LYS A 50 16.77 -38.84 9.64
N LEU A 51 16.49 -37.93 8.70
CA LEU A 51 16.93 -36.54 8.78
C LEU A 51 16.18 -35.81 9.90
N SER A 52 16.91 -35.11 10.76
CA SER A 52 16.30 -34.30 11.82
C SER A 52 15.47 -33.16 11.25
N PHE A 53 14.49 -32.65 12.01
CA PHE A 53 13.69 -31.48 11.60
C PHE A 53 14.58 -30.26 11.38
N GLU A 54 15.49 -30.00 12.29
CA GLU A 54 16.41 -28.84 12.25
C GLU A 54 17.30 -28.90 10.99
N ASP A 55 17.89 -30.04 10.69
CA ASP A 55 18.72 -30.21 9.50
C ASP A 55 17.90 -30.06 8.20
N ALA A 56 16.69 -30.61 8.19
CA ALA A 56 15.79 -30.49 7.05
C ALA A 56 15.37 -29.03 6.83
N ARG A 57 14.97 -28.31 7.91
CA ARG A 57 14.63 -26.89 7.89
C ARG A 57 15.80 -26.05 7.35
N ASP A 58 16.99 -26.27 7.88
CA ASP A 58 18.18 -25.48 7.50
C ASP A 58 18.59 -25.75 6.03
N ARG A 59 18.40 -27.00 5.55
CA ARG A 59 18.58 -27.33 4.12
C ARG A 59 17.51 -26.68 3.26
N ALA A 60 16.24 -26.70 3.67
CA ALA A 60 15.14 -26.04 2.96
C ALA A 60 15.39 -24.51 2.87
N PHE A 61 15.82 -23.91 3.98
CA PHE A 61 16.16 -22.48 4.01
C PHE A 61 17.32 -22.12 3.09
N LYS A 62 18.36 -22.96 2.99
CA LYS A 62 19.49 -22.73 2.07
C LYS A 62 19.08 -22.66 0.59
N LYS A 63 17.95 -23.26 0.21
CA LYS A 63 17.43 -23.15 -1.17
C LYS A 63 17.00 -21.73 -1.54
N PHE A 64 16.68 -20.87 -0.58
CA PHE A 64 16.39 -19.46 -0.80
C PHE A 64 17.64 -18.61 -1.11
N GLY A 65 18.82 -19.24 -1.16
CA GLY A 65 20.07 -18.58 -1.55
C GLY A 65 20.69 -17.72 -0.45
N ILE A 66 21.62 -16.85 -0.86
CA ILE A 66 22.44 -16.03 0.04
C ILE A 66 21.60 -14.99 0.77
N PHE A 67 20.57 -14.47 0.14
CA PHE A 67 19.69 -13.43 0.68
C PHE A 67 18.51 -14.00 1.49
N GLY A 68 18.41 -15.33 1.62
CA GLY A 68 17.33 -15.97 2.35
C GLY A 68 15.96 -15.54 1.82
N PHE A 69 15.04 -15.16 2.70
CA PHE A 69 13.68 -14.79 2.34
C PHE A 69 13.52 -13.43 1.64
N MET A 70 14.59 -12.64 1.47
CA MET A 70 14.49 -11.28 0.94
C MET A 70 13.90 -11.24 -0.47
N GLU A 71 14.28 -12.16 -1.36
CA GLU A 71 13.73 -12.21 -2.72
C GLU A 71 12.22 -12.50 -2.70
N ALA A 72 11.78 -13.46 -1.88
CA ALA A 72 10.36 -13.78 -1.73
C ALA A 72 9.57 -12.58 -1.15
N ILE A 73 10.14 -11.88 -0.18
CA ILE A 73 9.54 -10.66 0.39
C ILE A 73 9.39 -9.58 -0.70
N GLU A 74 10.42 -9.34 -1.50
CA GLU A 74 10.37 -8.35 -2.58
C GLU A 74 9.34 -8.70 -3.66
N GLU A 75 9.28 -9.96 -4.07
CA GLU A 75 8.30 -10.44 -5.05
C GLU A 75 6.88 -10.24 -4.54
N ARG A 76 6.63 -10.59 -3.28
CA ARG A 76 5.32 -10.40 -2.66
C ARG A 76 4.95 -8.92 -2.55
N GLN A 77 5.90 -8.06 -2.16
CA GLN A 77 5.69 -6.61 -2.13
C GLN A 77 5.36 -6.06 -3.53
N LYS A 78 6.06 -6.51 -4.57
CA LYS A 78 5.76 -6.12 -5.96
C LYS A 78 4.36 -6.58 -6.38
N ALA A 79 3.98 -7.81 -6.04
CA ALA A 79 2.65 -8.34 -6.33
C ALA A 79 1.54 -7.55 -5.61
N MET A 80 1.72 -7.25 -4.33
CA MET A 80 0.77 -6.45 -3.55
C MET A 80 0.70 -5.00 -4.02
N ASN A 81 1.83 -4.38 -4.39
CA ASN A 81 1.86 -3.06 -5.03
C ASN A 81 1.03 -3.03 -6.32
N LYS A 82 1.19 -4.05 -7.18
CA LYS A 82 0.39 -4.17 -8.40
C LYS A 82 -1.11 -4.31 -8.09
N ARG A 83 -1.46 -5.05 -7.04
CA ARG A 83 -2.85 -5.21 -6.57
C ARG A 83 -3.41 -3.89 -6.03
N TYR A 84 -2.68 -3.21 -5.15
CA TYR A 84 -3.04 -1.89 -4.64
C TYR A 84 -3.26 -0.87 -5.78
N MET A 85 -2.35 -0.81 -6.76
CA MET A 85 -2.48 0.06 -7.92
C MET A 85 -3.70 -0.30 -8.78
N ARG A 86 -4.07 -1.57 -8.87
CA ARG A 86 -5.31 -2.00 -9.54
C ARG A 86 -6.54 -1.46 -8.84
N TYR A 87 -6.61 -1.56 -7.51
CA TYR A 87 -7.68 -0.98 -6.71
C TYR A 87 -7.77 0.53 -6.91
N PHE A 88 -6.64 1.22 -6.84
CA PHE A 88 -6.57 2.66 -7.10
C PHE A 88 -7.12 3.03 -8.49
N TRP A 89 -6.70 2.33 -9.53
CA TRP A 89 -7.18 2.58 -10.90
C TRP A 89 -8.65 2.25 -11.08
N ASN A 90 -9.17 1.26 -10.39
CA ASN A 90 -10.60 0.94 -10.43
C ASN A 90 -11.43 2.06 -9.76
N GLU A 91 -11.00 2.56 -8.61
CA GLU A 91 -11.66 3.69 -7.96
C GLU A 91 -11.57 4.96 -8.82
N LEU A 92 -10.41 5.23 -9.41
CA LEU A 92 -10.24 6.36 -10.32
C LEU A 92 -11.17 6.26 -11.54
N LYS A 93 -11.31 5.08 -12.14
CA LYS A 93 -12.26 4.87 -13.27
C LYS A 93 -13.71 5.08 -12.84
N GLN A 94 -14.07 4.61 -11.62
CA GLN A 94 -15.41 4.81 -11.09
C GLN A 94 -15.67 6.29 -10.78
N TRP A 95 -14.64 7.04 -10.38
CA TRP A 95 -14.72 8.46 -10.12
C TRP A 95 -15.17 9.29 -11.33
N PHE A 96 -14.86 8.85 -12.55
CA PHE A 96 -15.31 9.51 -13.78
C PHE A 96 -16.74 9.15 -14.21
N ARG A 97 -17.51 8.45 -13.35
CA ARG A 97 -18.93 8.20 -13.56
C ARG A 97 -19.78 9.26 -12.86
N VAL A 98 -21.04 9.39 -13.31
CA VAL A 98 -22.02 10.24 -12.59
C VAL A 98 -22.35 9.59 -11.24
N PRO A 99 -22.40 10.33 -10.10
CA PRO A 99 -22.37 11.80 -10.01
C PRO A 99 -20.97 12.42 -9.82
N GLN A 100 -19.91 11.64 -9.61
CA GLN A 100 -18.58 12.13 -9.23
C GLN A 100 -17.94 13.04 -10.29
N ILE A 101 -18.27 12.84 -11.58
CA ILE A 101 -17.79 13.72 -12.65
C ILE A 101 -18.29 15.17 -12.49
N LEU A 102 -19.48 15.36 -11.94
CA LEU A 102 -20.00 16.71 -11.65
C LEU A 102 -19.18 17.40 -10.55
N THR A 103 -18.76 16.64 -9.53
CA THR A 103 -17.86 17.13 -8.50
C THR A 103 -16.50 17.52 -9.09
N THR A 104 -15.96 16.69 -10.00
CA THR A 104 -14.70 16.99 -10.73
C THR A 104 -14.81 18.27 -11.53
N LEU A 105 -15.90 18.44 -12.30
CA LEU A 105 -16.13 19.65 -13.09
C LEU A 105 -16.30 20.88 -12.20
N SER A 106 -17.03 20.78 -11.10
CA SER A 106 -17.20 21.88 -10.14
C SER A 106 -15.86 22.28 -9.54
N LEU A 107 -15.04 21.29 -9.10
CA LEU A 107 -13.71 21.54 -8.58
C LEU A 107 -12.80 22.21 -9.61
N PHE A 108 -12.82 21.69 -10.85
CA PHE A 108 -12.09 22.29 -11.97
C PHE A 108 -12.50 23.74 -12.21
N CYS A 109 -13.80 24.04 -12.24
CA CYS A 109 -14.29 25.41 -12.40
C CYS A 109 -13.81 26.33 -11.27
N VAL A 110 -13.84 25.88 -10.00
CA VAL A 110 -13.38 26.66 -8.87
C VAL A 110 -11.89 27.01 -9.02
N TYR A 111 -11.04 26.01 -9.31
CA TYR A 111 -9.62 26.25 -9.54
C TYR A 111 -9.37 27.14 -10.75
N TYR A 112 -10.08 26.92 -11.85
CA TYR A 112 -9.93 27.71 -13.08
C TYR A 112 -10.25 29.20 -12.82
N LEU A 113 -11.36 29.49 -12.16
CA LEU A 113 -11.74 30.87 -11.81
C LEU A 113 -10.69 31.52 -10.88
N ALA A 114 -10.21 30.80 -9.89
CA ALA A 114 -9.20 31.30 -8.98
C ALA A 114 -7.87 31.59 -9.70
N PHE A 115 -7.40 30.66 -10.55
CA PHE A 115 -6.13 30.80 -11.25
C PHE A 115 -6.18 31.73 -12.46
N SER A 116 -7.35 32.06 -12.96
CA SER A 116 -7.54 33.10 -13.99
C SER A 116 -7.52 34.52 -13.42
N SER A 117 -7.47 34.67 -12.11
CA SER A 117 -7.42 35.99 -11.46
C SER A 117 -5.98 36.54 -11.36
N SER A 118 -5.85 37.84 -11.18
CA SER A 118 -4.56 38.49 -10.93
C SER A 118 -3.86 38.00 -9.64
N TYR A 119 -4.58 37.28 -8.76
CA TYR A 119 -4.07 36.72 -7.51
C TYR A 119 -3.70 35.23 -7.62
N VAL A 120 -3.38 34.76 -8.83
CA VAL A 120 -3.09 33.33 -9.08
C VAL A 120 -2.07 32.73 -8.11
N GLY A 121 -0.97 33.44 -7.82
CA GLY A 121 0.05 32.97 -6.88
C GLY A 121 -0.49 32.79 -5.46
N VAL A 122 -1.31 33.75 -4.99
CA VAL A 122 -1.94 33.66 -3.66
C VAL A 122 -2.89 32.44 -3.59
N PHE A 123 -3.76 32.27 -4.60
CA PHE A 123 -4.66 31.13 -4.64
C PHE A 123 -3.93 29.79 -4.75
N ALA A 124 -2.87 29.71 -5.54
CA ALA A 124 -2.06 28.50 -5.66
C ALA A 124 -1.45 28.11 -4.31
N VAL A 125 -0.87 29.08 -3.58
CA VAL A 125 -0.33 28.85 -2.23
C VAL A 125 -1.42 28.46 -1.25
N VAL A 126 -2.56 29.16 -1.23
CA VAL A 126 -3.66 28.88 -0.30
C VAL A 126 -4.20 27.45 -0.54
N PHE A 127 -4.51 27.08 -1.77
CA PHE A 127 -5.01 25.73 -2.08
C PHE A 127 -3.97 24.65 -1.77
N TYR A 128 -2.70 24.93 -2.09
CA TYR A 128 -1.61 24.01 -1.75
C TYR A 128 -1.52 23.77 -0.24
N VAL A 129 -1.56 24.82 0.56
CA VAL A 129 -1.51 24.74 2.02
C VAL A 129 -2.73 23.99 2.58
N LEU A 130 -3.94 24.28 2.09
CA LEU A 130 -5.15 23.61 2.53
C LEU A 130 -5.11 22.10 2.22
N ILE A 131 -4.72 21.72 1.00
CA ILE A 131 -4.57 20.30 0.62
C ILE A 131 -3.47 19.65 1.47
N SER A 132 -2.35 20.33 1.71
CA SER A 132 -1.25 19.81 2.51
C SER A 132 -1.67 19.54 3.96
N ILE A 133 -2.37 20.49 4.60
CA ILE A 133 -2.89 20.32 5.96
C ILE A 133 -3.85 19.12 6.00
N TRP A 134 -4.77 19.03 5.03
CA TRP A 134 -5.71 17.91 4.96
C TRP A 134 -4.99 16.56 4.81
N CYS A 135 -3.99 16.46 3.92
CA CYS A 135 -3.18 15.26 3.74
C CYS A 135 -2.43 14.86 5.01
N ILE A 136 -1.84 15.82 5.73
CA ILE A 136 -1.15 15.56 6.99
C ILE A 136 -2.12 15.05 8.05
N CYS A 137 -3.27 15.72 8.22
CA CYS A 137 -4.30 15.28 9.18
C CYS A 137 -4.79 13.86 8.88
N LYS A 138 -5.08 13.56 7.60
CA LYS A 138 -5.50 12.22 7.17
C LYS A 138 -4.40 11.17 7.34
N SER A 139 -3.15 11.50 7.04
CA SER A 139 -2.02 10.58 7.28
C SER A 139 -1.88 10.23 8.76
N ILE A 140 -2.05 11.20 9.66
CA ILE A 140 -2.03 10.97 11.13
C ILE A 140 -3.21 10.07 11.54
N GLU A 141 -4.41 10.36 11.03
CA GLU A 141 -5.62 9.57 11.29
C GLU A 141 -5.44 8.12 10.86
N LEU A 142 -5.01 7.87 9.62
CA LEU A 142 -4.77 6.53 9.07
C LEU A 142 -3.68 5.77 9.84
N ASN A 143 -2.60 6.45 10.22
CA ASN A 143 -1.56 5.83 11.03
C ASN A 143 -2.06 5.43 12.44
N ARG A 144 -2.94 6.26 13.04
CA ARG A 144 -3.60 5.91 14.31
C ARG A 144 -4.55 4.72 14.15
N GLN A 145 -5.34 4.66 13.06
CA GLN A 145 -6.21 3.53 12.76
C GLN A 145 -5.41 2.25 12.57
N PHE A 146 -4.34 2.29 11.77
CA PHE A 146 -3.46 1.15 11.57
C PHE A 146 -2.86 0.64 12.89
N ARG A 147 -2.40 1.55 13.76
CA ARG A 147 -1.86 1.18 15.07
C ARG A 147 -2.89 0.49 15.95
N LYS A 148 -4.11 1.00 16.01
CA LYS A 148 -5.21 0.38 16.75
C LYS A 148 -5.55 -1.02 16.23
N ARG A 149 -5.58 -1.19 14.91
CA ARG A 149 -5.82 -2.50 14.26
C ARG A 149 -4.69 -3.49 14.60
N LYS A 150 -3.44 -3.04 14.54
CA LYS A 150 -2.27 -3.84 14.91
C LYS A 150 -2.28 -4.25 16.39
N GLU A 151 -2.76 -3.39 17.29
CA GLU A 151 -2.89 -3.71 18.74
C GLU A 151 -4.05 -4.71 18.99
N ALA A 152 -5.11 -4.65 18.18
CA ALA A 152 -6.26 -5.55 18.30
C ALA A 152 -6.01 -6.94 17.68
N SER A 153 -5.15 -7.03 16.67
CA SER A 153 -4.81 -8.27 15.96
C SER A 153 -3.34 -8.62 16.17
N SER A 154 -3.07 -9.89 16.49
CA SER A 154 -1.69 -10.40 16.53
C SER A 154 -1.09 -10.60 15.13
N LYS A 155 -1.90 -10.56 14.09
CA LYS A 155 -1.53 -10.77 12.69
C LYS A 155 -1.33 -9.42 12.00
N LYS A 156 -0.23 -9.27 11.26
CA LYS A 156 0.08 -8.09 10.45
C LYS A 156 0.00 -8.48 8.97
N TRP A 157 -0.85 -7.81 8.22
CA TRP A 157 -1.08 -8.09 6.80
C TRP A 157 -0.37 -7.07 5.92
N LEU A 158 0.29 -7.53 4.85
CA LEU A 158 1.06 -6.67 3.96
C LEU A 158 0.18 -5.65 3.23
N LEU A 159 -0.95 -6.07 2.67
CA LEU A 159 -1.88 -5.16 1.99
C LEU A 159 -2.50 -4.14 2.95
N GLU A 160 -2.81 -4.53 4.19
CA GLU A 160 -3.31 -3.61 5.20
C GLU A 160 -2.29 -2.50 5.49
N GLU A 161 -1.03 -2.86 5.69
CA GLU A 161 0.03 -1.87 5.88
C GLU A 161 0.15 -0.92 4.67
N MET A 162 0.03 -1.45 3.45
CA MET A 162 0.05 -0.64 2.24
C MET A 162 -1.13 0.34 2.19
N ILE A 163 -2.35 -0.10 2.46
CA ILE A 163 -3.55 0.75 2.44
C ILE A 163 -3.40 1.93 3.40
N PHE A 164 -2.94 1.67 4.63
CA PHE A 164 -2.89 2.70 5.67
C PHE A 164 -1.61 3.55 5.68
N LYS A 165 -0.50 3.05 5.14
CA LYS A 165 0.80 3.76 5.17
C LYS A 165 1.25 4.32 3.83
N GLN A 166 0.90 3.69 2.70
CA GLN A 166 1.39 4.10 1.38
C GLN A 166 0.82 5.46 0.94
N ALA A 167 -0.39 5.80 1.38
CA ALA A 167 -0.95 7.12 1.18
C ALA A 167 0.00 8.23 1.69
N GLY A 168 0.68 8.02 2.83
CA GLY A 168 1.66 8.96 3.37
C GLY A 168 2.87 9.22 2.47
N GLY A 169 3.36 8.22 1.75
CA GLY A 169 4.48 8.38 0.80
C GLY A 169 4.16 9.28 -0.38
N ILE A 170 2.94 9.14 -0.92
CA ILE A 170 2.45 9.99 -2.02
C ILE A 170 2.30 11.45 -1.58
N SER A 171 1.82 11.68 -0.35
CA SER A 171 1.71 13.01 0.23
C SER A 171 3.07 13.70 0.37
N PHE A 172 4.12 12.95 0.66
CA PHE A 172 5.47 13.48 0.71
C PHE A 172 5.93 14.02 -0.66
N LEU A 173 5.62 13.31 -1.74
CA LEU A 173 5.89 13.80 -3.10
C LEU A 173 5.11 15.09 -3.42
N PHE A 174 3.86 15.19 -2.97
CA PHE A 174 3.08 16.43 -3.10
C PHE A 174 3.73 17.57 -2.31
N LEU A 175 4.10 17.34 -1.05
CA LEU A 175 4.75 18.33 -0.20
C LEU A 175 6.11 18.80 -0.74
N SER A 176 6.81 17.98 -1.52
CA SER A 176 8.07 18.36 -2.17
C SER A 176 7.91 19.43 -3.26
N GLN A 177 6.68 19.66 -3.75
CA GLN A 177 6.40 20.65 -4.81
C GLN A 177 6.25 22.09 -4.28
N VAL A 178 6.50 22.33 -3.01
CA VAL A 178 6.36 23.67 -2.37
C VAL A 178 7.08 24.76 -3.15
N TYR A 179 8.31 24.53 -3.59
CA TYR A 179 9.09 25.48 -4.37
C TYR A 179 8.39 25.86 -5.68
N ASN A 180 7.85 24.91 -6.41
CA ASN A 180 7.17 25.16 -7.69
C ASN A 180 5.89 25.97 -7.49
N VAL A 181 5.15 25.75 -6.41
CA VAL A 181 3.91 26.46 -6.12
C VAL A 181 4.21 27.93 -5.74
N PHE A 182 5.28 28.18 -4.97
CA PHE A 182 5.68 29.54 -4.61
C PHE A 182 6.24 30.36 -5.80
N ASN A 183 6.64 29.70 -6.89
CA ASN A 183 7.09 30.37 -8.11
C ASN A 183 5.97 30.62 -9.13
N VAL A 184 4.71 30.35 -8.78
CA VAL A 184 3.56 30.74 -9.61
C VAL A 184 3.37 32.25 -9.48
N THR A 185 3.65 32.98 -10.55
CA THR A 185 3.59 34.43 -10.63
C THR A 185 2.35 34.92 -11.37
N GLU A 186 2.09 36.25 -11.35
CA GLU A 186 0.98 36.84 -12.09
C GLU A 186 1.09 36.63 -13.61
N GLU A 187 2.30 36.45 -14.15
CA GLU A 187 2.53 36.13 -15.56
C GLU A 187 1.84 34.81 -15.97
N PHE A 188 1.65 33.86 -15.03
CA PHE A 188 0.87 32.67 -15.26
C PHE A 188 -0.57 32.97 -15.64
N ALA A 189 -1.20 33.97 -15.03
CA ALA A 189 -2.59 34.34 -15.31
C ALA A 189 -2.80 34.91 -16.72
N THR A 190 -1.74 35.43 -17.35
CA THR A 190 -1.79 35.97 -18.72
C THR A 190 -1.78 34.88 -19.79
N ASN A 191 -1.32 33.68 -19.44
CA ASN A 191 -1.23 32.53 -20.33
C ASN A 191 -2.34 31.50 -20.06
N ASN A 192 -3.38 31.48 -20.88
CA ASN A 192 -4.52 30.58 -20.73
C ASN A 192 -4.12 29.09 -20.69
N TYR A 193 -3.06 28.69 -21.40
CA TYR A 193 -2.57 27.30 -21.37
C TYR A 193 -1.91 26.98 -20.03
N ALA A 194 -1.18 27.94 -19.45
CA ALA A 194 -0.58 27.76 -18.13
C ALA A 194 -1.66 27.65 -17.04
N VAL A 195 -2.66 28.53 -17.07
CA VAL A 195 -3.84 28.48 -16.18
C VAL A 195 -4.56 27.15 -16.28
N PHE A 196 -4.84 26.68 -17.51
CA PHE A 196 -5.50 25.40 -17.74
C PHE A 196 -4.67 24.23 -17.22
N GLY A 197 -3.35 24.24 -17.51
CA GLY A 197 -2.42 23.20 -17.01
C GLY A 197 -2.35 23.17 -15.49
N LEU A 198 -2.23 24.32 -14.83
CA LEU A 198 -2.22 24.43 -13.37
C LEU A 198 -3.53 23.92 -12.76
N THR A 199 -4.67 24.29 -13.36
CA THR A 199 -6.00 23.83 -12.95
C THR A 199 -6.12 22.32 -13.03
N LEU A 200 -5.67 21.71 -14.14
CA LEU A 200 -5.66 20.26 -14.31
C LEU A 200 -4.82 19.56 -13.24
N VAL A 201 -3.62 20.09 -12.98
CA VAL A 201 -2.72 19.53 -11.97
C VAL A 201 -3.37 19.56 -10.58
N PHE A 202 -3.91 20.71 -10.14
CA PHE A 202 -4.56 20.82 -8.84
C PHE A 202 -5.80 19.94 -8.73
N THR A 203 -6.62 19.87 -9.78
CA THR A 203 -7.80 18.99 -9.82
C THR A 203 -7.40 17.53 -9.72
N ALA A 204 -6.44 17.09 -10.53
CA ALA A 204 -5.96 15.70 -10.53
C ALA A 204 -5.34 15.32 -9.18
N LEU A 205 -4.51 16.18 -8.59
CA LEU A 205 -3.89 15.97 -7.29
C LEU A 205 -4.94 15.88 -6.17
N THR A 206 -5.96 16.73 -6.19
CA THR A 206 -7.04 16.68 -5.19
C THR A 206 -7.80 15.36 -5.27
N ILE A 207 -8.18 14.92 -6.47
CA ILE A 207 -8.87 13.64 -6.69
C ILE A 207 -7.98 12.48 -6.27
N PHE A 208 -6.71 12.49 -6.69
CA PHE A 208 -5.75 11.45 -6.35
C PHE A 208 -5.59 11.29 -4.83
N ASN A 209 -5.40 12.41 -4.12
CA ASN A 209 -5.28 12.40 -2.67
C ASN A 209 -6.57 11.91 -2.01
N TYR A 210 -7.75 12.33 -2.50
CA TYR A 210 -9.02 11.89 -1.94
C TYR A 210 -9.22 10.37 -2.11
N ILE A 211 -8.89 9.80 -3.26
CA ILE A 211 -8.96 8.35 -3.48
C ILE A 211 -7.99 7.63 -2.53
N SER A 212 -6.75 8.09 -2.43
CA SER A 212 -5.71 7.43 -1.64
C SER A 212 -5.95 7.52 -0.13
N PHE A 213 -6.43 8.66 0.38
CA PHE A 213 -6.58 8.91 1.81
C PHE A 213 -7.98 8.65 2.37
N GLN A 214 -8.99 8.58 1.51
CA GLN A 214 -10.36 8.38 1.93
C GLN A 214 -10.97 7.12 1.32
N LEU A 215 -11.09 7.04 -0.01
CA LEU A 215 -11.86 5.94 -0.64
C LEU A 215 -11.23 4.56 -0.42
N ILE A 216 -9.92 4.43 -0.62
CA ILE A 216 -9.25 3.13 -0.45
C ILE A 216 -9.25 2.69 1.03
N PRO A 217 -8.89 3.55 2.01
CA PRO A 217 -8.98 3.18 3.42
C PRO A 217 -10.40 2.87 3.90
N ASP A 218 -11.43 3.58 3.40
CA ASP A 218 -12.83 3.29 3.75
C ASP A 218 -13.28 1.90 3.27
N LYS A 219 -12.69 1.38 2.18
CA LYS A 219 -12.93 0.05 1.64
C LYS A 219 -11.92 -1.00 2.14
N ALA A 220 -11.08 -0.66 3.12
CA ALA A 220 -9.99 -1.54 3.54
C ALA A 220 -10.47 -2.95 3.91
N GLU A 221 -11.57 -3.09 4.65
CA GLU A 221 -12.10 -4.39 5.06
C GLU A 221 -12.56 -5.25 3.88
N GLU A 222 -13.26 -4.62 2.91
CA GLU A 222 -13.68 -5.30 1.69
C GLU A 222 -12.47 -5.80 0.90
N LEU A 223 -11.48 -4.93 0.69
CA LEU A 223 -10.26 -5.25 -0.06
C LEU A 223 -9.40 -6.31 0.63
N LEU A 224 -9.34 -6.29 1.96
CA LEU A 224 -8.61 -7.29 2.75
C LEU A 224 -9.33 -8.64 2.70
N ASN A 225 -10.65 -8.69 2.86
CA ASN A 225 -11.43 -9.92 2.75
C ASN A 225 -11.37 -10.53 1.34
N GLU A 226 -11.36 -9.70 0.28
CA GLU A 226 -11.15 -10.16 -1.09
C GLU A 226 -9.76 -10.76 -1.31
N THR A 227 -8.75 -10.22 -0.63
CA THR A 227 -7.35 -10.64 -0.81
C THR A 227 -6.98 -11.82 0.06
N TYR A 228 -7.47 -11.84 1.29
CA TYR A 228 -7.14 -12.81 2.33
C TYR A 228 -8.42 -13.47 2.85
N PRO A 229 -8.78 -14.66 2.37
CA PRO A 229 -9.98 -15.37 2.87
C PRO A 229 -9.95 -15.63 4.38
N GLU A 230 -8.74 -15.68 4.97
CA GLU A 230 -8.50 -15.89 6.40
C GLU A 230 -8.59 -14.61 7.25
N PHE A 231 -8.79 -13.44 6.62
CA PHE A 231 -8.84 -12.17 7.33
C PHE A 231 -10.05 -12.04 8.23
N SER A 232 -11.16 -12.63 7.84
CA SER A 232 -12.44 -12.59 8.57
C SER A 232 -12.59 -13.71 9.62
N LEU A 233 -11.60 -14.59 9.75
CA LEU A 233 -11.54 -15.69 10.72
C LEU A 233 -10.71 -15.29 11.94
#